data_4857a7d506cb013854e61b4e9a5cd230
#
_entry.id   4857a7d506cb013854e61b4e9a5cd230
#
_cell.length_a   1.000
_cell.length_b   1.000
_cell.length_c   1.000
_cell.angle_alpha   90.00
_cell.angle_beta   90.00
_cell.angle_gamma   90.00
#
_symmetry.space_group_name_H-M   'P 1'
#
loop_
_entity.id
_entity.type
_entity.pdbx_description
1 polymer ?
#
loop_
_entity_poly.entity_id
_entity_poly.type
_entity_poly.pdbx_seq_one_letter_code
_entity_poly.pdbx_strand_id
1 'polypeptide(L)'
;MGKRSKALLAIAVSAVLFSTEALADQIDGNWCRGLRHLYIDGPSIVTPGGTRMTGEYDRHGFRYVVPSGEAGAGDTVVMWQVHDELTQMTVSSKLDQVEDWTRCQQKIS
;
A
#
# COMPACT_ATOMS: atom_id res chain seq x y z
N MET A 1 31.60 3.95 -50.70
CA MET A 1 31.24 3.98 -50.36
C MET A 1 30.68 3.95 -49.50
N GLY A 2 30.54 3.93 -49.22
CA GLY A 2 29.81 3.95 -48.51
C GLY A 2 29.35 3.82 -47.73
N LYS A 3 29.08 3.78 -47.43
CA LYS A 3 28.59 3.76 -46.82
C LYS A 3 28.06 3.67 -45.89
N ARG A 4 27.82 3.62 -45.54
CA ARG A 4 27.35 3.60 -44.84
C ARG A 4 26.72 3.58 -44.03
N SER A 5 26.51 3.62 -43.65
CA SER A 5 25.91 3.64 -43.00
C SER A 5 25.40 3.55 -42.15
N LYS A 6 25.15 3.59 -41.82
CA LYS A 6 24.66 3.57 -41.14
C LYS A 6 23.96 3.57 -40.32
N ALA A 7 23.67 3.54 -40.02
CA ALA A 7 22.95 3.52 -39.43
C ALA A 7 22.56 3.30 -38.57
N LEU A 8 22.39 3.37 -38.09
CA LEU A 8 21.90 3.27 -37.30
C LEU A 8 21.38 3.13 -36.44
N LEU A 9 21.05 3.10 -36.00
CA LEU A 9 20.50 3.02 -35.27
C LEU A 9 19.88 2.98 -34.47
N ALA A 10 19.59 3.02 -34.22
CA ALA A 10 18.88 3.01 -33.75
C ALA A 10 18.52 2.72 -32.82
N ILE A 11 18.22 2.76 -32.23
CA ILE A 11 17.80 2.55 -31.44
C ILE A 11 17.16 2.49 -30.64
N ALA A 12 16.76 2.40 -30.30
CA ALA A 12 16.10 2.11 -29.79
C ALA A 12 15.86 2.20 -28.73
N VAL A 13 15.34 2.51 -28.23
CA VAL A 13 15.06 2.65 -27.30
C VAL A 13 14.33 2.34 -26.59
N SER A 14 14.07 1.89 -26.16
CA SER A 14 13.44 1.40 -25.50
C SER A 14 12.86 1.92 -24.55
N ALA A 15 12.03 2.04 -24.48
CA ALA A 15 11.34 2.52 -23.71
C ALA A 15 11.09 1.86 -22.63
N VAL A 16 11.28 2.24 -21.65
CA VAL A 16 11.01 1.61 -20.68
C VAL A 16 9.89 1.99 -20.12
N LEU A 17 9.03 1.27 -19.96
CA LEU A 17 7.92 1.55 -19.52
C LEU A 17 7.76 1.29 -18.21
N PHE A 18 7.56 2.10 -17.33
CA PHE A 18 7.29 1.83 -16.05
C PHE A 18 5.92 2.00 -15.81
N SER A 19 5.30 1.11 -15.23
CA SER A 19 4.00 1.19 -14.98
C SER A 19 3.76 1.61 -13.62
N THR A 20 3.44 2.80 -13.38
CA THR A 20 3.11 3.20 -12.04
C THR A 20 1.71 2.80 -11.70
N GLU A 21 0.91 2.39 -12.66
CA GLU A 21 -0.40 1.92 -12.32
C GLU A 21 -0.37 0.68 -11.48
N ALA A 22 0.70 -0.10 -11.61
CA ALA A 22 0.81 -1.29 -10.80
C ALA A 22 0.92 -0.96 -9.34
N LEU A 23 1.48 0.20 -8.99
CA LEU A 23 1.54 0.59 -7.60
C LEU A 23 0.22 1.16 -7.13
N ALA A 24 -0.54 1.79 -8.02
CA ALA A 24 -1.77 2.42 -7.63
C ALA A 24 -2.83 1.43 -7.21
N ASP A 25 -2.78 0.21 -7.72
CA ASP A 25 -3.80 -0.77 -7.36
C ASP A 25 -3.29 -1.79 -6.35
N GLN A 26 -2.32 -1.40 -5.54
CA GLN A 26 -1.85 -2.23 -4.45
C GLN A 26 -2.25 -1.60 -3.14
N ILE A 27 -2.33 -2.43 -2.11
CA ILE A 27 -2.68 -1.95 -0.79
C ILE A 27 -1.57 -1.11 -0.17
N ASP A 28 -0.38 -1.14 -0.75
CA ASP A 28 0.74 -0.36 -0.23
C ASP A 28 0.42 1.13 -0.17
N GLY A 29 0.99 1.80 0.76
CA GLY A 29 0.88 3.25 0.88
C GLY A 29 0.25 3.69 2.18
N ASN A 30 -0.17 4.94 2.20
CA ASN A 30 -0.67 5.59 3.39
C ASN A 30 -2.19 5.58 3.40
N TRP A 31 -2.76 5.06 4.47
CA TRP A 31 -4.21 4.97 4.63
C TRP A 31 -4.63 5.76 5.86
N CYS A 32 -5.70 6.50 5.73
CA CYS A 32 -6.20 7.38 6.78
C CYS A 32 -7.66 7.14 7.09
N ARG A 33 -8.01 7.29 8.37
CA ARG A 33 -9.39 7.25 8.81
C ARG A 33 -9.49 8.25 9.96
N GLY A 34 -10.03 9.42 9.68
CA GLY A 34 -10.02 10.50 10.66
C GLY A 34 -8.60 10.88 10.98
N LEU A 35 -8.25 10.86 12.24
CA LEU A 35 -6.89 11.20 12.67
C LEU A 35 -5.97 9.99 12.75
N ARG A 36 -6.48 8.82 12.38
CA ARG A 36 -5.67 7.61 12.43
C ARG A 36 -4.99 7.41 11.09
N HIS A 37 -3.79 6.92 11.12
CA HIS A 37 -2.96 6.76 9.92
C HIS A 37 -2.16 5.48 10.04
N LEU A 38 -2.05 4.75 8.95
CA LEU A 38 -1.16 3.61 8.87
C LEU A 38 -0.45 3.63 7.54
N TYR A 39 0.66 2.92 7.45
CA TYR A 39 1.48 2.89 6.23
C TYR A 39 1.90 1.45 5.96
N ILE A 40 1.65 0.98 4.75
CA ILE A 40 2.01 -0.38 4.32
C ILE A 40 3.07 -0.30 3.24
N ASP A 41 4.12 -1.08 3.41
CA ASP A 41 5.20 -1.18 2.44
C ASP A 41 5.54 -2.67 2.35
N GLY A 42 4.89 -3.39 1.43
CA GLY A 42 5.01 -4.85 1.37
C GLY A 42 4.60 -5.44 2.70
N PRO A 43 5.36 -6.37 3.25
CA PRO A 43 5.00 -6.97 4.54
C PRO A 43 5.26 -6.06 5.75
N SER A 44 5.84 -4.90 5.54
CA SER A 44 6.11 -3.98 6.64
C SER A 44 4.94 -3.03 6.83
N ILE A 45 4.56 -2.75 8.06
CA ILE A 45 3.50 -1.81 8.37
C ILE A 45 3.94 -0.90 9.50
N VAL A 46 3.53 0.37 9.41
CA VAL A 46 3.54 1.26 10.57
C VAL A 46 2.09 1.34 11.00
N THR A 47 1.78 0.82 12.18
CA THR A 47 0.41 0.68 12.65
C THR A 47 -0.18 2.03 13.04
N PRO A 48 -1.50 2.12 13.24
CA PRO A 48 -2.07 3.37 13.72
C PRO A 48 -1.48 3.86 15.04
N GLY A 49 -1.00 2.95 15.87
CA GLY A 49 -0.35 3.34 17.11
C GLY A 49 1.10 3.71 16.95
N GLY A 50 1.64 3.62 15.73
CA GLY A 50 3.01 4.06 15.44
C GLY A 50 4.06 2.96 15.49
N THR A 51 3.68 1.72 15.65
CA THR A 51 4.64 0.62 15.73
C THR A 51 5.00 0.15 14.32
N ARG A 52 6.30 -0.01 14.08
CA ARG A 52 6.74 -0.60 12.82
C ARG A 52 6.90 -2.09 13.05
N MET A 53 6.25 -2.89 12.25
CA MET A 53 6.29 -4.35 12.40
C MET A 53 6.01 -5.01 11.05
N THR A 54 6.07 -6.32 11.00
CA THR A 54 5.72 -7.06 9.80
C THR A 54 4.41 -7.78 10.02
N GLY A 55 3.69 -8.01 8.95
CA GLY A 55 2.46 -8.78 8.96
C GLY A 55 2.38 -9.64 7.73
N GLU A 56 1.19 -10.15 7.47
CA GLU A 56 0.95 -10.99 6.30
C GLU A 56 0.43 -10.12 5.18
N TYR A 57 1.16 -10.09 4.10
CA TYR A 57 0.92 -9.16 3.00
C TYR A 57 0.58 -9.91 1.73
N ASP A 58 -0.41 -9.41 1.00
CA ASP A 58 -0.48 -9.69 -0.41
C ASP A 58 -0.88 -8.39 -1.11
N ARG A 59 -0.96 -8.42 -2.41
CA ARG A 59 -1.15 -7.21 -3.17
C ARG A 59 -2.37 -6.41 -2.75
N HIS A 60 -3.42 -7.09 -2.33
CA HIS A 60 -4.67 -6.43 -2.00
C HIS A 60 -5.13 -6.71 -0.56
N GLY A 61 -4.27 -7.21 0.28
CA GLY A 61 -4.64 -7.53 1.64
C GLY A 61 -3.49 -7.44 2.63
N PHE A 62 -3.83 -7.26 3.89
CA PHE A 62 -2.83 -7.22 4.95
C PHE A 62 -3.47 -7.71 6.25
N ARG A 63 -2.67 -8.37 7.08
CA ARG A 63 -3.18 -8.89 8.32
C ARG A 63 -2.10 -8.83 9.36
N TYR A 64 -2.41 -8.35 10.53
CA TYR A 64 -1.45 -8.32 11.61
C TYR A 64 -2.16 -8.38 12.94
N VAL A 65 -1.41 -8.66 14.00
CA VAL A 65 -1.93 -8.66 15.35
C VAL A 65 -1.47 -7.37 16.01
N VAL A 66 -2.41 -6.67 16.62
CA VAL A 66 -2.11 -5.38 17.25
C VAL A 66 -1.08 -5.61 18.36
N PRO A 67 0.03 -4.88 18.32
CA PRO A 67 1.09 -5.12 19.30
C PRO A 67 0.71 -4.61 20.69
N SER A 68 1.39 -5.14 21.69
CA SER A 68 1.17 -4.69 23.05
C SER A 68 1.53 -3.21 23.13
N GLY A 69 0.83 -2.50 23.96
CA GLY A 69 1.04 -1.06 24.09
C GLY A 69 0.11 -0.23 23.23
N GLU A 70 -0.61 -0.85 22.30
CA GLU A 70 -1.58 -0.12 21.49
C GLU A 70 -2.99 -0.50 21.91
N ALA A 71 -3.94 0.38 21.66
CA ALA A 71 -5.33 0.08 21.93
C ALA A 71 -5.75 -1.11 21.07
N GLY A 72 -6.39 -2.08 21.69
CA GLY A 72 -6.78 -3.29 20.98
C GLY A 72 -5.69 -4.34 20.92
N ALA A 73 -4.65 -4.22 21.74
CA ALA A 73 -3.55 -5.17 21.72
C ALA A 73 -4.06 -6.60 21.74
N GLY A 74 -3.52 -7.43 20.87
CA GLY A 74 -3.90 -8.83 20.76
C GLY A 74 -5.00 -9.08 19.72
N ASP A 75 -5.70 -8.06 19.26
CA ASP A 75 -6.68 -8.24 18.20
C ASP A 75 -6.00 -8.52 16.88
N THR A 76 -6.65 -9.31 16.06
CA THR A 76 -6.20 -9.52 14.68
C THR A 76 -6.90 -8.51 13.79
N VAL A 77 -6.12 -7.78 13.03
CA VAL A 77 -6.61 -6.83 12.06
C VAL A 77 -6.53 -7.45 10.69
N VAL A 78 -7.62 -7.42 9.94
CA VAL A 78 -7.63 -7.92 8.57
C VAL A 78 -8.08 -6.78 7.68
N MET A 79 -7.29 -6.51 6.65
CA MET A 79 -7.54 -5.43 5.72
C MET A 79 -7.64 -5.97 4.33
N TRP A 80 -8.51 -5.40 3.52
CA TRP A 80 -8.59 -5.75 2.10
C TRP A 80 -8.89 -4.51 1.30
N GLN A 81 -8.20 -4.38 0.19
CA GLN A 81 -8.37 -3.23 -0.67
C GLN A 81 -9.58 -3.46 -1.58
N VAL A 82 -10.52 -2.54 -1.56
CA VAL A 82 -11.70 -2.62 -2.39
C VAL A 82 -11.42 -2.03 -3.75
N HIS A 83 -10.72 -0.92 -3.78
CA HIS A 83 -10.25 -0.30 -5.01
C HIS A 83 -9.11 0.66 -4.64
N ASP A 84 -8.57 1.37 -5.61
CA ASP A 84 -7.38 2.20 -5.41
C ASP A 84 -7.46 3.13 -4.21
N GLU A 85 -8.64 3.64 -3.93
CA GLU A 85 -8.79 4.66 -2.90
C GLU A 85 -9.45 4.16 -1.64
N LEU A 86 -9.81 2.89 -1.57
CA LEU A 86 -10.56 2.38 -0.41
C LEU A 86 -10.04 1.04 0.04
N THR A 87 -9.69 0.95 1.29
CA THR A 87 -9.38 -0.30 1.97
C THR A 87 -10.33 -0.44 3.14
N GLN A 88 -10.83 -1.63 3.36
CA GLN A 88 -11.69 -1.91 4.49
C GLN A 88 -10.95 -2.75 5.51
N MET A 89 -11.33 -2.63 6.76
CA MET A 89 -10.64 -3.28 7.85
C MET A 89 -11.64 -3.83 8.84
N THR A 90 -11.36 -5.01 9.38
CA THR A 90 -12.06 -5.52 10.54
C THR A 90 -11.05 -5.82 11.63
N VAL A 91 -11.54 -5.82 12.86
CA VAL A 91 -10.74 -6.10 14.04
C VAL A 91 -11.43 -7.25 14.75
N SER A 92 -10.68 -8.24 15.20
CA SER A 92 -11.25 -9.49 15.67
C SER A 92 -12.22 -9.32 16.85
N SER A 93 -12.07 -8.29 17.65
CA SER A 93 -12.99 -8.08 18.76
C SER A 93 -14.26 -7.36 18.34
N LYS A 94 -14.37 -6.92 17.08
CA LYS A 94 -15.51 -6.17 16.60
C LYS A 94 -15.81 -6.53 15.16
N LEU A 95 -16.00 -7.80 14.89
CA LEU A 95 -16.13 -8.25 13.51
C LEU A 95 -17.36 -7.74 12.79
N ASP A 96 -18.35 -7.25 13.53
CA ASP A 96 -19.53 -6.68 12.92
C ASP A 96 -19.33 -5.21 12.52
N GLN A 97 -18.14 -4.64 12.75
CA GLN A 97 -17.86 -3.28 12.39
C GLN A 97 -16.78 -3.25 11.34
N VAL A 98 -17.12 -2.80 10.15
CA VAL A 98 -16.16 -2.68 9.07
C VAL A 98 -15.77 -1.22 8.99
N GLU A 99 -14.48 -0.96 9.01
CA GLU A 99 -13.96 0.40 8.92
C GLU A 99 -13.48 0.68 7.52
N ASP A 100 -13.83 1.84 7.00
CA ASP A 100 -13.33 2.29 5.71
C ASP A 100 -12.11 3.16 5.93
N TRP A 101 -11.05 2.86 5.19
CA TRP A 101 -9.82 3.64 5.22
C TRP A 101 -9.55 4.14 3.81
N THR A 102 -9.23 5.40 3.69
CA THR A 102 -9.00 6.01 2.38
C THR A 102 -7.55 6.49 2.29
N ARG A 103 -7.10 6.73 1.07
CA ARG A 103 -5.75 7.25 0.89
C ARG A 103 -5.63 8.58 1.61
N CYS A 104 -4.52 8.76 2.30
CA CYS A 104 -4.28 10.02 2.97
C CYS A 104 -4.04 11.09 1.93
N GLN A 105 -4.61 12.26 2.18
CA GLN A 105 -4.39 13.34 1.27
C GLN A 105 -3.11 14.03 1.62
N GLN A 106 -2.33 14.36 0.60
CA GLN A 106 -1.17 15.09 0.86
C GLN A 106 -1.52 16.51 1.01
N LYS A 107 -0.96 17.15 2.04
CA LYS A 107 -1.16 18.50 2.18
C LYS A 107 -0.15 19.18 1.46
N ILE A 108 -0.52 20.10 0.65
CA ILE A 108 0.42 20.84 -0.05
C ILE A 108 0.38 22.16 0.50
N SER A 109 1.35 22.68 1.02
CA SER A 109 1.20 23.98 1.58
C SER A 109 2.29 24.91 1.23
#